data_98f8f2af895cc4118050bee47c5b1167
#
_entry.id   98f8f2af895cc4118050bee47c5b1167
#
_cell.length_a   1.000
_cell.length_b   1.000
_cell.length_c   1.000
_cell.angle_alpha   90.00
_cell.angle_beta   90.00
_cell.angle_gamma   90.00
#
_symmetry.space_group_name_H-M   'P 1'
#
loop_
_entity.id
_entity.type
_entity.pdbx_description
1 polymer ?
#
loop_
_entity_poly.entity_id
_entity_poly.type
_entity_poly.pdbx_seq_one_letter_code
_entity_poly.pdbx_strand_id
1 'polypeptide(L)'
;LAGGHILLEDIPGVGKTTLAVALSRAMSLHYKRMQFTPDVLPSDILGFSLLDTKTGEFVYRPGAIFTNIFLADEIQRTSPKTQSALLEVMEEGSVSVDGVTRKLDAPFFVIATQNPTGASGTQKLPDSQLDRFFIRLSLGYPDHTAATEILMGHSSGNMDSVQPVLT
;
A
#
# COMPACT_ATOMS: atom_id res chain seq x y z
N LEU A 1 -9.70 6.39 13.52
CA LEU A 1 -9.02 5.25 12.88
C LEU A 1 -8.23 4.49 13.93
N ALA A 2 -8.38 3.16 13.98
CA ALA A 2 -7.77 2.32 15.03
C ALA A 2 -6.23 2.15 14.89
N GLY A 3 -5.62 2.74 13.87
CA GLY A 3 -4.16 2.74 13.69
C GLY A 3 -3.58 1.36 13.33
N GLY A 4 -4.25 0.60 12.46
CA GLY A 4 -3.76 -0.72 12.05
C GLY A 4 -3.62 -0.85 10.54
N HIS A 5 -2.72 -1.72 10.08
CA HIS A 5 -2.50 -2.04 8.66
C HIS A 5 -3.34 -3.25 8.24
N ILE A 6 -3.68 -3.34 6.95
CA ILE A 6 -4.58 -4.36 6.40
C ILE A 6 -3.83 -5.21 5.37
N LEU A 7 -3.99 -6.54 5.44
CA LEU A 7 -3.55 -7.45 4.40
C LEU A 7 -4.76 -8.03 3.68
N LEU A 8 -4.83 -7.83 2.36
CA LEU A 8 -5.83 -8.41 1.48
C LEU A 8 -5.25 -9.61 0.74
N GLU A 9 -5.76 -10.80 1.03
CA GLU A 9 -5.33 -12.05 0.40
C GLU A 9 -6.36 -12.49 -0.64
N ASP A 10 -6.18 -12.04 -1.86
CA ASP A 10 -7.10 -12.32 -2.94
C ASP A 10 -6.40 -12.44 -4.29
N ILE A 11 -7.12 -13.07 -5.22
CA ILE A 11 -6.76 -13.09 -6.63
C ILE A 11 -6.79 -11.68 -7.24
N PRO A 12 -6.09 -11.46 -8.35
CA PRO A 12 -6.15 -10.21 -9.11
C PRO A 12 -7.58 -9.89 -9.58
N GLY A 13 -7.93 -8.61 -9.63
CA GLY A 13 -9.18 -8.14 -10.24
C GLY A 13 -10.40 -8.03 -9.33
N VAL A 14 -10.32 -8.38 -8.04
CA VAL A 14 -11.46 -8.31 -7.09
C VAL A 14 -11.75 -6.90 -6.54
N GLY A 15 -11.17 -5.83 -7.09
CA GLY A 15 -11.51 -4.46 -6.70
C GLY A 15 -10.67 -3.87 -5.54
N LYS A 16 -9.52 -4.48 -5.18
CA LYS A 16 -8.64 -4.00 -4.10
C LYS A 16 -8.22 -2.53 -4.26
N THR A 17 -7.84 -2.13 -5.47
CA THR A 17 -7.47 -0.75 -5.79
C THR A 17 -8.66 0.20 -5.65
N THR A 18 -9.84 -0.24 -6.14
CA THR A 18 -11.09 0.52 -6.03
C THR A 18 -11.44 0.80 -4.58
N LEU A 19 -11.32 -0.22 -3.71
CA LEU A 19 -11.55 -0.07 -2.27
C LEU A 19 -10.59 0.96 -1.65
N ALA A 20 -9.29 0.88 -1.92
CA ALA A 20 -8.30 1.80 -1.37
C ALA A 20 -8.55 3.26 -1.82
N VAL A 21 -8.90 3.46 -3.08
CA VAL A 21 -9.24 4.79 -3.63
C VAL A 21 -10.55 5.31 -3.01
N ALA A 22 -11.58 4.47 -2.89
CA ALA A 22 -12.84 4.86 -2.26
C ALA A 22 -12.64 5.31 -0.81
N LEU A 23 -11.85 4.56 -0.04
CA LEU A 23 -11.49 4.91 1.34
C LEU A 23 -10.73 6.24 1.41
N SER A 24 -9.76 6.47 0.52
CA SER A 24 -8.99 7.71 0.53
C SER A 24 -9.87 8.93 0.28
N ARG A 25 -10.81 8.84 -0.65
CA ARG A 25 -11.76 9.92 -0.97
C ARG A 25 -12.74 10.15 0.17
N ALA A 26 -13.34 9.07 0.71
CA ALA A 26 -14.28 9.17 1.83
C ALA A 26 -13.68 9.81 3.08
N MET A 27 -12.37 9.71 3.26
CA MET A 27 -11.64 10.26 4.41
C MET A 27 -10.85 11.53 4.10
N SER A 28 -10.91 12.06 2.87
CA SER A 28 -10.11 13.21 2.40
C SER A 28 -8.59 13.01 2.64
N LEU A 29 -8.09 11.80 2.43
CA LEU A 29 -6.71 11.42 2.68
C LEU A 29 -5.92 11.27 1.38
N HIS A 30 -4.63 11.59 1.43
CA HIS A 30 -3.71 11.34 0.33
C HIS A 30 -3.49 9.84 0.14
N TYR A 31 -3.50 9.41 -1.12
CA TYR A 31 -3.35 8.02 -1.52
C TYR A 31 -2.21 7.86 -2.51
N LYS A 32 -1.41 6.82 -2.32
CA LYS A 32 -0.44 6.35 -3.31
C LYS A 32 -0.53 4.83 -3.47
N ARG A 33 -0.30 4.36 -4.68
CA ARG A 33 -0.18 2.94 -5.00
C ARG A 33 1.22 2.63 -5.52
N MET A 34 1.77 1.53 -5.08
CA MET A 34 2.98 0.94 -5.64
C MET A 34 2.74 -0.53 -5.94
N GLN A 35 3.01 -0.93 -7.19
CA GLN A 35 3.03 -2.33 -7.59
C GLN A 35 4.40 -2.89 -7.23
N PHE A 36 4.43 -3.92 -6.40
CA PHE A 36 5.67 -4.58 -6.02
C PHE A 36 6.08 -5.59 -7.09
N THR A 37 7.32 -5.48 -7.53
CA THR A 37 7.99 -6.33 -8.52
C THR A 37 9.37 -6.70 -7.99
N PRO A 38 10.08 -7.68 -8.57
CA PRO A 38 11.41 -8.09 -8.09
C PRO A 38 12.47 -6.99 -8.11
N ASP A 39 12.30 -5.98 -8.95
CA ASP A 39 13.21 -4.84 -9.14
C ASP A 39 12.93 -3.66 -8.19
N VAL A 40 11.82 -3.66 -7.45
CA VAL A 40 11.53 -2.61 -6.47
C VAL A 40 12.54 -2.66 -5.32
N LEU A 41 13.18 -1.52 -5.07
CA LEU A 41 14.19 -1.35 -4.04
C LEU A 41 13.58 -0.70 -2.76
N PRO A 42 14.21 -0.89 -1.59
CA PRO A 42 13.84 -0.17 -0.38
C PRO A 42 13.82 1.36 -0.55
N SER A 43 14.74 1.90 -1.34
CA SER A 43 14.82 3.34 -1.64
C SER A 43 13.60 3.88 -2.40
N ASP A 44 12.91 3.05 -3.19
CA ASP A 44 11.70 3.47 -3.89
C ASP A 44 10.55 3.69 -2.89
N ILE A 45 10.55 2.92 -1.80
CA ILE A 45 9.59 3.05 -0.72
C ILE A 45 9.99 4.18 0.24
N LEU A 46 11.21 4.13 0.76
CA LEU A 46 11.68 5.00 1.82
C LEU A 46 12.13 6.37 1.32
N GLY A 47 12.63 6.46 0.09
CA GLY A 47 13.34 7.62 -0.42
C GLY A 47 14.86 7.46 -0.31
N PHE A 48 15.55 8.46 -0.82
CA PHE A 48 17.02 8.48 -0.86
C PHE A 48 17.53 9.93 -0.95
N SER A 49 18.81 10.14 -0.63
CA SER A 49 19.45 11.43 -0.79
C SER A 49 20.25 11.50 -2.08
N LEU A 50 20.14 12.61 -2.79
CA LEU A 50 20.92 12.93 -3.97
C LEU A 50 21.82 14.12 -3.70
N LEU A 51 23.04 14.08 -4.23
CA LEU A 51 23.92 15.24 -4.22
C LEU A 51 23.41 16.27 -5.25
N ASP A 52 23.03 17.44 -4.76
CA ASP A 52 22.77 18.59 -5.64
C ASP A 52 24.10 19.15 -6.09
N THR A 53 24.42 18.98 -7.38
CA THR A 53 25.69 19.43 -7.96
C THR A 53 25.82 20.95 -8.02
N LYS A 54 24.75 21.70 -7.84
CA LYS A 54 24.79 23.18 -7.82
C LYS A 54 25.13 23.72 -6.43
N THR A 55 24.61 23.08 -5.40
CA THR A 55 24.81 23.52 -4.01
C THR A 55 25.90 22.73 -3.28
N GLY A 56 26.24 21.53 -3.77
CA GLY A 56 27.14 20.59 -3.10
C GLY A 56 26.51 19.90 -1.87
N GLU A 57 25.20 20.04 -1.67
CA GLU A 57 24.51 19.49 -0.52
C GLU A 57 23.71 18.22 -0.91
N PHE A 58 23.53 17.33 0.07
CA PHE A 58 22.65 16.18 -0.11
C PHE A 58 21.19 16.58 0.12
N VAL A 59 20.36 16.38 -0.89
CA VAL A 59 18.92 16.65 -0.84
C VAL A 59 18.17 15.34 -0.79
N TYR A 60 17.36 15.15 0.26
CA TYR A 60 16.51 13.98 0.40
C TYR A 60 15.31 14.04 -0.55
N ARG A 61 15.06 12.94 -1.24
CA ARG A 61 13.88 12.73 -2.09
C ARG A 61 12.97 11.71 -1.40
N PRO A 62 11.77 12.11 -0.94
CA PRO A 62 10.84 11.21 -0.29
C PRO A 62 10.40 10.08 -1.21
N GLY A 63 10.35 8.86 -0.67
CA GLY A 63 9.82 7.70 -1.38
C GLY A 63 8.30 7.66 -1.45
N ALA A 64 7.78 6.56 -1.97
CA ALA A 64 6.35 6.41 -2.20
C ALA A 64 5.54 6.32 -0.91
N ILE A 65 6.16 5.90 0.21
CA ILE A 65 5.50 5.70 1.50
C ILE A 65 4.96 6.99 2.14
N PHE A 66 5.49 8.15 1.73
CA PHE A 66 5.03 9.45 2.25
C PHE A 66 3.64 9.81 1.69
N THR A 67 2.63 9.27 2.33
CA THR A 67 1.20 9.42 2.05
C THR A 67 0.40 8.95 3.27
N ASN A 68 -0.90 9.21 3.31
CA ASN A 68 -1.76 8.72 4.39
C ASN A 68 -2.20 7.27 4.16
N ILE A 69 -2.57 6.93 2.93
CA ILE A 69 -2.98 5.59 2.52
C ILE A 69 -2.01 5.07 1.47
N PHE A 70 -1.28 4.03 1.81
CA PHE A 70 -0.34 3.38 0.90
C PHE A 70 -0.85 2.00 0.49
N LEU A 71 -1.20 1.82 -0.80
CA LEU A 71 -1.53 0.51 -1.35
C LEU A 71 -0.26 -0.16 -1.85
N ALA A 72 0.20 -1.15 -1.10
CA ALA A 72 1.32 -2.01 -1.45
C ALA A 72 0.81 -3.25 -2.19
N ASP A 73 0.79 -3.20 -3.53
CA ASP A 73 0.15 -4.22 -4.35
C ASP A 73 1.13 -5.36 -4.69
N GLU A 74 0.73 -6.61 -4.41
CA GLU A 74 1.50 -7.83 -4.63
C GLU A 74 2.87 -7.87 -3.90
N ILE A 75 2.88 -7.58 -2.59
CA ILE A 75 4.12 -7.51 -1.79
C ILE A 75 4.95 -8.81 -1.79
N GLN A 76 4.36 -9.97 -2.09
CA GLN A 76 5.06 -11.24 -2.20
C GLN A 76 6.02 -11.32 -3.41
N ARG A 77 5.94 -10.37 -4.35
CA ARG A 77 6.77 -10.38 -5.57
C ARG A 77 8.12 -9.68 -5.41
N THR A 78 8.30 -8.91 -4.36
CA THR A 78 9.55 -8.18 -4.12
C THR A 78 10.51 -8.96 -3.23
N SER A 79 11.74 -8.45 -3.11
CA SER A 79 12.78 -9.06 -2.28
C SER A 79 12.44 -9.00 -0.77
N PRO A 80 12.94 -9.95 0.05
CA PRO A 80 12.76 -9.88 1.51
C PRO A 80 13.26 -8.58 2.12
N LYS A 81 14.32 -8.00 1.56
CA LYS A 81 14.87 -6.72 2.02
C LYS A 81 13.88 -5.58 1.84
N THR A 82 13.20 -5.55 0.70
CA THR A 82 12.18 -4.54 0.39
C THR A 82 10.92 -4.75 1.23
N GLN A 83 10.50 -6.02 1.43
CA GLN A 83 9.41 -6.35 2.35
C GLN A 83 9.71 -5.87 3.77
N SER A 84 10.91 -6.17 4.29
CA SER A 84 11.33 -5.74 5.63
C SER A 84 11.32 -4.22 5.79
N ALA A 85 11.78 -3.48 4.79
CA ALA A 85 11.75 -2.02 4.81
C ALA A 85 10.33 -1.46 4.91
N LEU A 86 9.36 -2.04 4.18
CA LEU A 86 7.95 -1.65 4.29
C LEU A 86 7.41 -1.95 5.68
N LEU A 87 7.67 -3.16 6.19
CA LEU A 87 7.14 -3.62 7.48
C LEU A 87 7.73 -2.81 8.66
N GLU A 88 8.99 -2.38 8.57
CA GLU A 88 9.61 -1.50 9.56
C GLU A 88 8.88 -0.15 9.63
N VAL A 89 8.62 0.47 8.47
CA VAL A 89 7.87 1.74 8.43
C VAL A 89 6.45 1.59 8.94
N MET A 90 5.80 0.45 8.70
CA MET A 90 4.47 0.17 9.24
C MET A 90 4.48 0.13 10.77
N GLU A 91 5.51 -0.44 11.37
CA GLU A 91 5.65 -0.55 12.82
C GLU A 91 6.05 0.79 13.46
N GLU A 92 7.03 1.49 12.87
CA GLU A 92 7.61 2.70 13.44
C GLU A 92 6.83 3.99 13.12
N GLY A 93 6.02 4.00 12.06
CA GLY A 93 5.36 5.21 11.56
C GLY A 93 6.34 6.29 11.09
N SER A 94 7.58 5.88 10.80
CA SER A 94 8.66 6.78 10.42
C SER A 94 9.65 6.12 9.47
N VAL A 95 10.43 6.94 8.76
CA VAL A 95 11.48 6.52 7.83
C VAL A 95 12.82 7.06 8.30
N SER A 96 13.81 6.19 8.45
CA SER A 96 15.20 6.58 8.79
C SER A 96 16.12 6.36 7.58
N VAL A 97 16.62 7.47 7.02
CA VAL A 97 17.57 7.46 5.89
C VAL A 97 18.70 8.45 6.20
N ASP A 98 19.94 8.01 5.99
CA ASP A 98 21.15 8.80 6.23
C ASP A 98 21.24 9.37 7.65
N GLY A 99 20.82 8.58 8.64
CA GLY A 99 20.84 8.97 10.06
C GLY A 99 19.76 9.99 10.45
N VAL A 100 18.86 10.36 9.53
CA VAL A 100 17.76 11.29 9.79
C VAL A 100 16.43 10.55 9.79
N THR A 101 15.71 10.60 10.91
CA THR A 101 14.37 10.02 11.04
C THR A 101 13.30 11.04 10.67
N ARG A 102 12.39 10.64 9.79
CA ARG A 102 11.28 11.45 9.28
C ARG A 102 9.96 10.75 9.60
N LYS A 103 9.12 11.40 10.40
CA LYS A 103 7.79 10.87 10.72
C LYS A 103 6.87 10.96 9.52
N LEU A 104 5.97 9.99 9.40
CA LEU A 104 4.88 10.03 8.44
C LEU A 104 3.71 10.85 8.99
N ASP A 105 2.97 11.50 8.10
CA ASP A 105 1.79 12.28 8.48
C ASP A 105 0.65 11.36 8.93
N ALA A 106 0.09 11.65 10.10
CA ALA A 106 -1.06 10.91 10.60
C ALA A 106 -2.38 11.41 9.97
N PRO A 107 -3.34 10.53 9.74
CA PRO A 107 -3.28 9.09 9.91
C PRO A 107 -2.45 8.42 8.78
N PHE A 108 -1.67 7.41 9.14
CA PHE A 108 -0.94 6.59 8.17
C PHE A 108 -1.36 5.14 8.29
N PHE A 109 -1.72 4.52 7.18
CA PHE A 109 -1.94 3.08 7.13
C PHE A 109 -1.65 2.48 5.75
N VAL A 110 -1.28 1.21 5.77
CA VAL A 110 -0.94 0.43 4.60
C VAL A 110 -2.05 -0.58 4.34
N ILE A 111 -2.48 -0.65 3.09
CA ILE A 111 -3.26 -1.76 2.55
C ILE A 111 -2.29 -2.55 1.69
N ALA A 112 -1.84 -3.69 2.18
CA ALA A 112 -1.00 -4.59 1.41
C ALA A 112 -1.87 -5.64 0.72
N THR A 113 -1.47 -6.07 -0.47
CA THR A 113 -2.13 -7.17 -1.16
C THR A 113 -1.17 -8.32 -1.39
N GLN A 114 -1.68 -9.53 -1.28
CA GLN A 114 -0.96 -10.77 -1.55
C GLN A 114 -1.86 -11.71 -2.35
N ASN A 115 -1.29 -12.36 -3.36
CA ASN A 115 -1.98 -13.43 -4.07
C ASN A 115 -1.64 -14.78 -3.41
N PRO A 116 -2.62 -15.51 -2.85
CA PRO A 116 -2.38 -16.80 -2.22
C PRO A 116 -1.97 -17.90 -3.20
N THR A 117 -2.40 -17.79 -4.45
CA THR A 117 -2.01 -18.74 -5.52
C THR A 117 -0.70 -18.29 -6.15
N GLY A 118 0.40 -18.57 -5.45
CA GLY A 118 1.73 -18.10 -5.82
C GLY A 118 2.13 -18.48 -7.25
N ALA A 119 2.45 -17.49 -8.08
CA ALA A 119 3.22 -17.70 -9.29
C ALA A 119 4.66 -18.11 -8.91
N SER A 120 5.33 -18.87 -9.77
CA SER A 120 6.75 -19.22 -9.60
C SER A 120 7.59 -17.98 -9.30
N GLY A 121 8.39 -18.00 -8.23
CA GLY A 121 9.25 -16.87 -7.85
C GLY A 121 8.65 -15.89 -6.85
N THR A 122 7.48 -16.17 -6.26
CA THR A 122 6.91 -15.34 -5.20
C THR A 122 7.38 -15.82 -3.83
N GLN A 123 7.76 -14.88 -2.96
CA GLN A 123 8.15 -15.15 -1.58
C GLN A 123 7.04 -14.67 -0.64
N LYS A 124 6.26 -15.62 -0.11
CA LYS A 124 5.23 -15.29 0.88
C LYS A 124 5.88 -14.64 2.11
N LEU A 125 5.15 -13.74 2.73
CA LEU A 125 5.54 -13.19 4.03
C LEU A 125 5.59 -14.34 5.05
N PRO A 126 6.67 -14.43 5.86
CA PRO A 126 6.71 -15.32 7.01
C PRO A 126 5.61 -14.98 8.02
N ASP A 127 5.14 -15.98 8.76
CA ASP A 127 4.09 -15.79 9.77
C ASP A 127 4.45 -14.71 10.80
N SER A 128 5.71 -14.63 11.21
CA SER A 128 6.21 -13.58 12.12
C SER A 128 6.11 -12.15 11.56
N GLN A 129 5.95 -12.00 10.26
CA GLN A 129 5.75 -10.71 9.61
C GLN A 129 4.27 -10.40 9.38
N LEU A 130 3.42 -11.43 9.37
CA LEU A 130 1.97 -11.29 9.24
C LEU A 130 1.34 -10.64 10.48
N ASP A 131 1.94 -10.80 11.66
CA ASP A 131 1.49 -10.20 12.92
C ASP A 131 1.51 -8.66 12.93
N ARG A 132 2.20 -8.04 11.96
CA ARG A 132 2.21 -6.58 11.78
C ARG A 132 0.95 -6.04 11.13
N PHE A 133 0.12 -6.92 10.56
CA PHE A 133 -1.18 -6.57 10.02
C PHE A 133 -2.27 -6.78 11.07
N PHE A 134 -3.01 -5.71 11.35
CA PHE A 134 -4.11 -5.75 12.31
C PHE A 134 -5.26 -6.66 11.84
N ILE A 135 -5.50 -6.67 10.52
CA ILE A 135 -6.56 -7.49 9.91
C ILE A 135 -6.01 -8.14 8.63
N ARG A 136 -6.38 -9.42 8.44
CA ARG A 136 -6.23 -10.15 7.17
C ARG A 136 -7.62 -10.42 6.63
N LEU A 137 -7.88 -10.01 5.41
CA LEU A 137 -9.18 -10.11 4.76
C LEU A 137 -9.05 -10.74 3.37
N SER A 138 -10.10 -11.45 2.96
CA SER A 138 -10.36 -11.83 1.59
C SER A 138 -11.69 -11.23 1.16
N LEU A 139 -11.70 -10.52 0.03
CA LEU A 139 -12.94 -9.97 -0.56
C LEU A 139 -13.74 -11.07 -1.26
N GLY A 140 -13.04 -12.10 -1.76
CA GLY A 140 -13.64 -13.17 -2.53
C GLY A 140 -14.13 -12.75 -3.92
N TYR A 141 -14.77 -13.67 -4.61
CA TYR A 141 -15.48 -13.36 -5.84
C TYR A 141 -16.84 -12.71 -5.54
N PRO A 142 -17.30 -11.78 -6.39
CA PRO A 142 -18.69 -11.32 -6.30
C PRO A 142 -19.65 -12.49 -6.48
N ASP A 143 -20.76 -12.48 -5.77
CA ASP A 143 -21.84 -13.43 -6.01
C ASP A 143 -22.46 -13.24 -7.40
N HIS A 144 -23.34 -14.14 -7.81
CA HIS A 144 -23.92 -14.10 -9.16
C HIS A 144 -24.68 -12.80 -9.44
N THR A 145 -25.34 -12.23 -8.44
CA THR A 145 -26.11 -10.98 -8.56
C THR A 145 -25.17 -9.80 -8.76
N ALA A 146 -24.17 -9.65 -7.88
CA ALA A 146 -23.16 -8.60 -7.97
C ALA A 146 -22.32 -8.71 -9.25
N ALA A 147 -21.97 -9.94 -9.68
CA ALA A 147 -21.28 -10.17 -10.96
C ALA A 147 -22.10 -9.69 -12.15
N THR A 148 -23.42 -9.94 -12.14
CA THR A 148 -24.32 -9.48 -13.20
C THR A 148 -24.40 -7.96 -13.22
N GLU A 149 -24.52 -7.30 -12.07
CA GLU A 149 -24.54 -5.83 -11.96
C GLU A 149 -23.24 -5.20 -12.47
N ILE A 150 -22.10 -5.81 -12.14
CA ILE A 150 -20.79 -5.38 -12.65
C ILE A 150 -20.75 -5.47 -14.18
N LEU A 151 -21.19 -6.59 -14.75
CA LEU A 151 -21.21 -6.80 -16.20
C LEU A 151 -22.17 -5.85 -16.93
N MET A 152 -23.31 -5.50 -16.32
CA MET A 152 -24.28 -4.54 -16.86
C MET A 152 -23.83 -3.08 -16.70
N GLY A 153 -22.68 -2.83 -16.07
CA GLY A 153 -22.16 -1.47 -15.83
C GLY A 153 -22.92 -0.69 -14.74
N HIS A 154 -23.85 -1.33 -14.05
CA HIS A 154 -24.63 -0.69 -12.97
C HIS A 154 -23.81 -0.48 -11.69
N SER A 155 -22.71 -1.21 -11.51
CA SER A 155 -21.84 -1.11 -10.35
C SER A 155 -20.69 -0.10 -10.53
N SER A 156 -20.59 0.54 -11.69
CA SER A 156 -19.67 1.66 -11.87
C SER A 156 -20.22 2.90 -11.16
N GLY A 157 -20.38 2.81 -9.85
CA GLY A 157 -20.51 4.00 -9.03
C GLY A 157 -19.36 4.92 -9.43
N ASN A 158 -19.71 6.10 -9.95
CA ASN A 158 -18.71 7.07 -10.35
C ASN A 158 -17.84 7.34 -9.12
N MET A 159 -16.59 6.88 -9.13
CA MET A 159 -15.65 7.10 -8.03
C MET A 159 -15.52 8.60 -7.69
N ASP A 160 -15.86 9.46 -8.67
CA ASP A 160 -15.87 10.91 -8.47
C ASP A 160 -17.09 11.38 -7.64
N SER A 161 -18.09 10.54 -7.43
CA SER A 161 -19.25 10.85 -6.58
C SER A 161 -19.04 10.54 -5.09
N VAL A 162 -17.93 9.90 -4.72
CA VAL A 162 -17.60 9.62 -3.32
C VAL A 162 -17.32 10.94 -2.61
N GLN A 163 -18.20 11.33 -1.70
CA GLN A 163 -18.05 12.54 -0.89
C GLN A 163 -17.29 12.22 0.40
N PRO A 164 -16.46 13.14 0.91
CA PRO A 164 -15.83 13.00 2.21
C PRO A 164 -16.86 12.84 3.32
N VAL A 165 -16.65 11.84 4.16
CA VAL A 165 -17.50 11.57 5.35
C VAL A 165 -16.80 12.04 6.63
N LEU A 166 -15.47 12.14 6.57
CA LEU A 166 -14.63 12.64 7.67
C LEU A 166 -13.89 13.89 7.19
N THR A 167 -13.98 14.94 7.96
CA THR A 167 -13.22 16.20 7.78
C THR A 167 -12.24 16.37 8.92
#